data_9928db1f025243c5ccabf0f4000a6691
#
_entry.id   9928db1f025243c5ccabf0f4000a6691
#
_cell.length_a   1.000
_cell.length_b   1.000
_cell.length_c   1.000
_cell.angle_alpha   90.00
_cell.angle_beta   90.00
_cell.angle_gamma   90.00
#
_symmetry.space_group_name_H-M   'P 1'
#
loop_
_entity.id
_entity.type
_entity.pdbx_description
1 polymer ?
#
loop_
_entity_poly.entity_id
_entity_poly.type
_entity_poly.pdbx_seq_one_letter_code
_entity_poly.pdbx_strand_id
1 'polypeptide(L)'
;MTSQIPATTRSRHILALVVSLIAVAVVAALGGLASAGAASEYGRLTQPDWAPPPNVFFGPVWTVLYALMAIAAWLVWRADSRFGNPAIILYAAQLILNLVWSPLFFGLGWRGVALADILLLDVVLAATIALFWKANRTAAALLIPYFAWSLFATVLNYSVWSLNS
;
A
#
# COMPACT_ATOMS: atom_id res chain seq x y z
N MET A 1 11.30 37.51 11.85
CA MET A 1 9.94 37.60 11.27
C MET A 1 9.39 36.16 11.16
N THR A 2 8.62 35.72 12.14
CA THR A 2 7.92 34.42 12.11
C THR A 2 6.67 34.59 11.25
N SER A 3 6.70 34.10 10.02
CA SER A 3 5.54 34.07 9.14
C SER A 3 4.49 33.11 9.74
N GLN A 4 3.46 33.66 10.34
CA GLN A 4 2.31 32.90 10.82
C GLN A 4 1.56 32.32 9.62
N ILE A 5 1.55 30.99 9.50
CA ILE A 5 0.73 30.32 8.47
C ILE A 5 -0.74 30.63 8.78
N PRO A 6 -1.54 31.12 7.80
CA PRO A 6 -2.95 31.41 8.02
C PRO A 6 -3.69 30.20 8.61
N ALA A 7 -4.56 30.42 9.58
CA ALA A 7 -5.31 29.36 10.28
C ALA A 7 -6.09 28.43 9.31
N THR A 8 -6.61 28.98 8.22
CA THR A 8 -7.28 28.21 7.15
C THR A 8 -6.37 27.22 6.45
N THR A 9 -5.11 27.58 6.21
CA THR A 9 -4.11 26.68 5.58
C THR A 9 -3.74 25.54 6.53
N ARG A 10 -3.55 25.86 7.82
CA ARG A 10 -3.25 24.86 8.86
C ARG A 10 -4.38 23.83 8.98
N SER A 11 -5.64 24.26 9.01
CA SER A 11 -6.82 23.38 9.08
C SER A 11 -6.89 22.44 7.87
N ARG A 12 -6.63 22.94 6.66
CA ARG A 12 -6.62 22.13 5.43
C ARG A 12 -5.54 21.05 5.45
N HIS A 13 -4.35 21.35 5.98
CA HIS A 13 -3.27 20.37 6.10
C HIS A 13 -3.57 19.29 7.14
N ILE A 14 -4.18 19.65 8.27
CA ILE A 14 -4.63 18.69 9.30
C ILE A 14 -5.71 17.79 8.72
N LEU A 15 -6.71 18.36 8.05
CA LEU A 15 -7.78 17.59 7.39
C LEU A 15 -7.21 16.60 6.38
N ALA A 16 -6.26 17.02 5.54
CA ALA A 16 -5.63 16.14 4.57
C ALA A 16 -4.88 14.96 5.23
N LEU A 17 -4.20 15.21 6.36
CA LEU A 17 -3.55 14.12 7.13
C LEU A 17 -4.60 13.15 7.68
N VAL A 18 -5.67 13.66 8.28
CA VAL A 18 -6.76 12.83 8.82
C VAL A 18 -7.41 11.99 7.71
N VAL A 19 -7.71 12.60 6.55
CA VAL A 19 -8.27 11.88 5.39
C VAL A 19 -7.31 10.81 4.89
N SER A 20 -6.01 11.10 4.81
CA SER A 20 -5.00 10.13 4.39
C SER A 20 -4.90 8.94 5.36
N LEU A 21 -4.90 9.22 6.67
CA LEU A 21 -4.91 8.17 7.70
C LEU A 21 -6.18 7.32 7.66
N ILE A 22 -7.35 7.94 7.49
CA ILE A 22 -8.62 7.23 7.36
C ILE A 22 -8.60 6.34 6.10
N ALA A 23 -8.13 6.86 4.97
CA ALA A 23 -8.06 6.09 3.73
C ALA A 23 -7.23 4.81 3.89
N VAL A 24 -6.02 4.91 4.44
CA VAL A 24 -5.17 3.73 4.66
C VAL A 24 -5.73 2.82 5.75
N ALA A 25 -6.38 3.34 6.79
CA ALA A 25 -7.02 2.56 7.83
C ALA A 25 -8.21 1.74 7.28
N VAL A 26 -9.00 2.32 6.37
CA VAL A 26 -10.08 1.60 5.67
C VAL A 26 -9.52 0.48 4.80
N VAL A 27 -8.45 0.76 4.03
CA VAL A 27 -7.77 -0.27 3.22
C VAL A 27 -7.24 -1.39 4.11
N ALA A 28 -6.60 -1.04 5.24
CA ALA A 28 -6.08 -2.01 6.22
C ALA A 28 -7.19 -2.86 6.82
N ALA A 29 -8.31 -2.24 7.22
CA ALA A 29 -9.44 -2.95 7.82
C ALA A 29 -10.12 -3.89 6.81
N LEU A 30 -10.40 -3.42 5.60
CA LEU A 30 -11.03 -4.22 4.55
C LEU A 30 -10.12 -5.36 4.08
N GLY A 31 -8.81 -5.08 3.89
CA GLY A 31 -7.81 -6.09 3.57
C GLY A 31 -7.66 -7.13 4.68
N GLY A 32 -7.65 -6.69 5.95
CA GLY A 32 -7.63 -7.57 7.12
C GLY A 32 -8.86 -8.47 7.21
N LEU A 33 -10.07 -7.93 6.95
CA LEU A 33 -11.31 -8.71 6.90
C LEU A 33 -11.29 -9.73 5.75
N ALA A 34 -10.83 -9.32 4.56
CA ALA A 34 -10.69 -10.21 3.41
C ALA A 34 -9.65 -11.32 3.65
N SER A 35 -8.69 -11.07 4.53
CA SER A 35 -7.67 -12.03 4.96
C SER A 35 -8.06 -12.78 6.24
N ALA A 36 -9.28 -12.59 6.77
CA ALA A 36 -9.77 -13.34 7.91
C ALA A 36 -9.87 -14.84 7.54
N GLY A 37 -9.11 -15.69 8.22
CA GLY A 37 -8.95 -17.11 7.83
C GLY A 37 -7.80 -17.39 6.85
N ALA A 38 -7.15 -16.37 6.32
CA ALA A 38 -6.02 -16.51 5.39
C ALA A 38 -4.86 -17.36 5.97
N ALA A 39 -4.62 -17.30 7.27
CA ALA A 39 -3.59 -18.11 7.93
C ALA A 39 -3.85 -19.62 7.78
N SER A 40 -5.12 -20.05 7.87
CA SER A 40 -5.50 -21.45 7.69
C SER A 40 -5.42 -21.88 6.23
N GLU A 41 -5.87 -21.04 5.30
CA GLU A 41 -5.76 -21.27 3.85
C GLU A 41 -4.30 -21.31 3.41
N TYR A 42 -3.52 -20.30 3.80
CA TYR A 42 -2.10 -20.22 3.48
C TYR A 42 -1.32 -21.43 4.05
N GLY A 43 -1.66 -21.89 5.25
CA GLY A 43 -1.04 -23.07 5.87
C GLY A 43 -1.36 -24.40 5.18
N ARG A 44 -2.39 -24.45 4.30
CA ARG A 44 -2.72 -25.63 3.48
C ARG A 44 -1.99 -25.65 2.13
N LEU A 45 -1.40 -24.52 1.74
CA LEU A 45 -0.70 -24.40 0.47
C LEU A 45 0.73 -24.91 0.60
N THR A 46 1.24 -25.48 -0.49
CA THR A 46 2.69 -25.71 -0.62
C THR A 46 3.39 -24.37 -0.72
N GLN A 47 4.29 -24.10 0.20
CA GLN A 47 5.04 -22.85 0.31
C GLN A 47 6.52 -23.10 0.01
N PRO A 48 7.23 -22.11 -0.53
CA PRO A 48 8.68 -22.21 -0.62
C PRO A 48 9.32 -22.19 0.77
N ASP A 49 10.46 -22.88 0.94
CA ASP A 49 11.14 -23.04 2.24
C ASP A 49 11.54 -21.71 2.90
N TRP A 50 11.69 -20.66 2.12
CA TRP A 50 12.03 -19.30 2.58
C TRP A 50 10.81 -18.45 2.95
N ALA A 51 9.58 -18.96 2.77
CA ALA A 51 8.37 -18.19 3.08
C ALA A 51 8.27 -17.91 4.59
N PRO A 52 8.03 -16.65 5.00
CA PRO A 52 7.87 -16.31 6.40
C PRO A 52 6.54 -16.84 6.94
N PRO A 53 6.47 -17.22 8.22
CA PRO A 53 5.22 -17.62 8.85
C PRO A 53 4.23 -16.43 8.84
N PRO A 54 2.96 -16.65 8.42
CA PRO A 54 2.02 -15.56 8.13
C PRO A 54 1.65 -14.71 9.36
N ASN A 55 1.62 -15.32 10.53
CA ASN A 55 1.02 -14.71 11.73
C ASN A 55 1.92 -13.66 12.42
N VAL A 56 3.24 -13.71 12.21
CA VAL A 56 4.21 -12.93 12.98
C VAL A 56 4.63 -11.66 12.23
N PHE A 57 4.71 -11.73 10.91
CA PHE A 57 5.29 -10.64 10.10
C PHE A 57 4.25 -9.75 9.42
N PHE A 58 3.12 -10.31 8.95
CA PHE A 58 2.21 -9.53 8.10
C PHE A 58 1.54 -8.35 8.85
N GLY A 59 1.00 -8.55 10.04
CA GLY A 59 0.29 -7.50 10.78
C GLY A 59 1.16 -6.29 11.14
N PRO A 60 2.28 -6.48 11.86
CA PRO A 60 3.16 -5.37 12.24
C PRO A 60 3.76 -4.64 11.04
N VAL A 61 4.19 -5.37 10.01
CA VAL A 61 4.77 -4.77 8.79
C VAL A 61 3.75 -3.87 8.10
N TRP A 62 2.54 -4.36 7.87
CA TRP A 62 1.48 -3.56 7.23
C TRP A 62 1.10 -2.33 8.03
N THR A 63 1.08 -2.40 9.37
CA THR A 63 0.80 -1.24 10.21
C THR A 63 1.81 -0.11 9.97
N VAL A 64 3.10 -0.45 9.93
CA VAL A 64 4.16 0.51 9.65
C VAL A 64 4.04 1.05 8.22
N LEU A 65 3.85 0.17 7.22
CA LEU A 65 3.75 0.56 5.82
C LEU A 65 2.59 1.52 5.58
N TYR A 66 1.40 1.24 6.11
CA TYR A 66 0.23 2.13 5.98
C TYR A 66 0.47 3.50 6.65
N ALA A 67 1.13 3.55 7.80
CA ALA A 67 1.51 4.81 8.41
C ALA A 67 2.46 5.64 7.52
N LEU A 68 3.48 4.99 6.94
CA LEU A 68 4.41 5.63 6.01
C LEU A 68 3.71 6.14 4.74
N MET A 69 2.79 5.34 4.19
CA MET A 69 1.98 5.70 3.02
C MET A 69 1.10 6.92 3.30
N ALA A 70 0.44 6.98 4.46
CA ALA A 70 -0.39 8.11 4.85
C ALA A 70 0.42 9.41 4.98
N ILE A 71 1.59 9.33 5.62
CA ILE A 71 2.50 10.47 5.76
C ILE A 71 3.03 10.92 4.39
N ALA A 72 3.40 9.98 3.52
CA ALA A 72 3.87 10.27 2.17
C ALA A 72 2.82 11.04 1.35
N ALA A 73 1.59 10.56 1.32
CA ALA A 73 0.48 11.23 0.63
C ALA A 73 0.21 12.64 1.20
N TRP A 74 0.23 12.79 2.52
CA TRP A 74 0.07 14.08 3.17
C TRP A 74 1.17 15.07 2.79
N LEU A 75 2.44 14.63 2.72
CA LEU A 75 3.56 15.48 2.32
C LEU A 75 3.41 15.99 0.88
N VAL A 76 2.97 15.13 -0.03
CA VAL A 76 2.71 15.51 -1.43
C VAL A 76 1.51 16.45 -1.52
N TRP A 77 0.43 16.18 -0.80
CA TRP A 77 -0.73 17.08 -0.73
C TRP A 77 -0.36 18.47 -0.20
N ARG A 78 0.56 18.57 0.75
CA ARG A 78 1.05 19.86 1.24
C ARG A 78 1.83 20.65 0.18
N ALA A 79 2.52 19.95 -0.71
CA ALA A 79 3.27 20.59 -1.80
C ALA A 79 2.35 21.06 -2.95
N ASP A 80 1.31 20.26 -3.26
CA ASP A 80 0.31 20.59 -4.29
C ASP A 80 -1.06 20.02 -3.90
N SER A 81 -1.95 20.87 -3.40
CA SER A 81 -3.26 20.50 -2.86
C SER A 81 -4.37 20.41 -3.93
N ARG A 82 -4.04 20.07 -5.17
CA ARG A 82 -5.01 19.88 -6.26
C ARG A 82 -5.49 18.44 -6.31
N PHE A 83 -6.81 18.21 -6.32
CA PHE A 83 -7.39 16.87 -6.47
C PHE A 83 -7.03 16.18 -7.81
N GLY A 84 -6.81 16.97 -8.88
CA GLY A 84 -6.36 16.47 -10.17
C GLY A 84 -4.84 16.22 -10.28
N ASN A 85 -4.10 16.28 -9.17
CA ASN A 85 -2.66 15.99 -9.17
C ASN A 85 -2.41 14.52 -9.55
N PRO A 86 -1.70 14.25 -10.66
CA PRO A 86 -1.43 12.88 -11.11
C PRO A 86 -0.77 11.99 -10.04
N ALA A 87 0.06 12.57 -9.17
CA ALA A 87 0.70 11.85 -8.09
C ALA A 87 -0.34 11.30 -7.08
N ILE A 88 -1.35 12.09 -6.74
CA ILE A 88 -2.43 11.67 -5.84
C ILE A 88 -3.36 10.66 -6.52
N ILE A 89 -3.61 10.81 -7.83
CA ILE A 89 -4.42 9.85 -8.60
C ILE A 89 -3.74 8.47 -8.64
N LEU A 90 -2.45 8.41 -8.97
CA LEU A 90 -1.69 7.15 -8.96
C LEU A 90 -1.57 6.56 -7.56
N TYR A 91 -1.42 7.40 -6.53
CA TYR A 91 -1.45 6.96 -5.14
C TYR A 91 -2.79 6.31 -4.77
N ALA A 92 -3.91 6.87 -5.19
CA ALA A 92 -5.23 6.25 -4.98
C ALA A 92 -5.37 4.94 -5.76
N ALA A 93 -4.91 4.90 -7.01
CA ALA A 93 -4.95 3.69 -7.83
C ALA A 93 -4.17 2.53 -7.20
N GLN A 94 -2.94 2.78 -6.70
CA GLN A 94 -2.17 1.73 -6.02
C GLN A 94 -2.82 1.25 -4.70
N LEU A 95 -3.54 2.13 -3.97
CA LEU A 95 -4.31 1.71 -2.78
C LEU A 95 -5.46 0.77 -3.15
N ILE A 96 -6.12 1.02 -4.28
CA ILE A 96 -7.21 0.17 -4.77
C ILE A 96 -6.66 -1.20 -5.16
N LEU A 97 -5.56 -1.27 -5.93
CA LEU A 97 -4.91 -2.52 -6.29
C LEU A 97 -4.46 -3.30 -5.05
N ASN A 98 -3.83 -2.61 -4.10
CA ASN A 98 -3.44 -3.21 -2.81
C ASN A 98 -4.63 -3.83 -2.06
N LEU A 99 -5.78 -3.15 -2.05
CA LEU A 99 -7.00 -3.65 -1.43
C LEU A 99 -7.55 -4.87 -2.17
N VAL A 100 -7.53 -4.86 -3.50
CA VAL A 100 -8.09 -5.93 -4.36
C VAL A 100 -7.25 -7.21 -4.28
N TRP A 101 -5.94 -7.09 -4.09
CA TRP A 101 -5.03 -8.24 -4.03
C TRP A 101 -5.42 -9.26 -2.94
N SER A 102 -5.72 -8.80 -1.73
CA SER A 102 -6.04 -9.69 -0.59
C SER A 102 -7.25 -10.60 -0.83
N PRO A 103 -8.42 -10.11 -1.29
CA PRO A 103 -9.54 -11.00 -1.63
C PRO A 103 -9.25 -11.91 -2.81
N LEU A 104 -8.47 -11.49 -3.80
CA LEU A 104 -8.08 -12.34 -4.93
C LEU A 104 -7.22 -13.52 -4.48
N PHE A 105 -6.21 -13.25 -3.65
CA PHE A 105 -5.24 -14.25 -3.23
C PHE A 105 -5.83 -15.20 -2.18
N PHE A 106 -6.40 -14.67 -1.10
CA PHE A 106 -6.88 -15.44 0.05
C PHE A 106 -8.38 -15.82 -0.06
N GLY A 107 -9.23 -14.89 -0.50
CA GLY A 107 -10.68 -15.11 -0.51
C GLY A 107 -11.12 -16.02 -1.64
N LEU A 108 -10.72 -15.73 -2.87
CA LEU A 108 -11.12 -16.45 -4.08
C LEU A 108 -10.12 -17.54 -4.48
N GLY A 109 -8.91 -17.54 -3.93
CA GLY A 109 -7.84 -18.46 -4.33
C GLY A 109 -7.35 -18.26 -5.77
N TRP A 110 -7.68 -17.13 -6.42
CA TRP A 110 -7.29 -16.81 -7.80
C TRP A 110 -5.86 -16.27 -7.87
N ARG A 111 -4.90 -17.10 -7.47
CA ARG A 111 -3.51 -16.72 -7.27
C ARG A 111 -2.80 -16.21 -8.52
N GLY A 112 -3.17 -16.72 -9.70
CA GLY A 112 -2.67 -16.19 -10.98
C GLY A 112 -3.22 -14.81 -11.31
N VAL A 113 -4.50 -14.53 -10.99
CA VAL A 113 -5.11 -13.20 -11.14
C VAL A 113 -4.52 -12.23 -10.10
N ALA A 114 -4.33 -12.70 -8.86
CA ALA A 114 -3.65 -11.92 -7.81
C ALA A 114 -2.21 -11.57 -8.21
N LEU A 115 -1.51 -12.46 -8.93
CA LEU A 115 -0.18 -12.17 -9.47
C LEU A 115 -0.22 -11.06 -10.54
N ALA A 116 -1.20 -11.08 -11.43
CA ALA A 116 -1.37 -10.02 -12.43
C ALA A 116 -1.69 -8.66 -11.75
N ASP A 117 -2.54 -8.67 -10.71
CA ASP A 117 -2.90 -7.49 -9.93
C ASP A 117 -1.67 -6.89 -9.21
N ILE A 118 -0.87 -7.71 -8.52
CA ILE A 118 0.31 -7.21 -7.79
C ILE A 118 1.42 -6.73 -8.73
N LEU A 119 1.59 -7.33 -9.91
CA LEU A 119 2.50 -6.83 -10.94
C LEU A 119 2.06 -5.44 -11.44
N LEU A 120 0.75 -5.24 -11.65
CA LEU A 120 0.22 -3.93 -11.99
C LEU A 120 0.42 -2.94 -10.84
N LEU A 121 0.20 -3.38 -9.60
CA LEU A 121 0.47 -2.59 -8.40
C LEU A 121 1.94 -2.12 -8.37
N ASP A 122 2.91 -3.00 -8.61
CA ASP A 122 4.33 -2.66 -8.61
C ASP A 122 4.66 -1.58 -9.65
N VAL A 123 4.09 -1.67 -10.85
CA VAL A 123 4.26 -0.66 -11.90
C VAL A 123 3.65 0.69 -11.48
N VAL A 124 2.41 0.68 -10.98
CA VAL A 124 1.71 1.90 -10.53
C VAL A 124 2.43 2.53 -9.34
N LEU A 125 2.93 1.72 -8.41
CA LEU A 125 3.67 2.18 -7.25
C LEU A 125 5.03 2.78 -7.63
N ALA A 126 5.76 2.16 -8.57
CA ALA A 126 6.99 2.74 -9.10
C ALA A 126 6.74 4.11 -9.77
N ALA A 127 5.68 4.22 -10.56
CA ALA A 127 5.26 5.49 -11.16
C ALA A 127 4.85 6.53 -10.10
N THR A 128 4.13 6.09 -9.04
CA THR A 128 3.78 6.94 -7.90
C THR A 128 5.03 7.48 -7.21
N ILE A 129 6.01 6.64 -6.92
CA ILE A 129 7.29 7.04 -6.32
C ILE A 129 8.02 8.06 -7.20
N ALA A 130 8.05 7.85 -8.52
CA ALA A 130 8.69 8.77 -9.46
C ALA A 130 8.01 10.16 -9.46
N LEU A 131 6.68 10.23 -9.38
CA LEU A 131 5.96 11.50 -9.26
C LEU A 131 6.13 12.14 -7.88
N PHE A 132 6.10 11.34 -6.81
CA PHE A 132 6.36 11.81 -5.46
C PHE A 132 7.77 12.39 -5.33
N TRP A 133 8.77 11.78 -5.98
CA TRP A 133 10.14 12.29 -5.99
C TRP A 133 10.25 13.70 -6.55
N LYS A 134 9.46 14.01 -7.59
CA LYS A 134 9.40 15.35 -8.17
C LYS A 134 8.72 16.37 -7.26
N ALA A 135 7.72 15.93 -6.50
CA ALA A 135 6.94 16.80 -5.60
C ALA A 135 7.60 16.95 -4.22
N ASN A 136 8.05 15.84 -3.63
CA ASN A 136 8.68 15.78 -2.31
C ASN A 136 9.52 14.50 -2.16
N ARG A 137 10.83 14.66 -2.08
CA ARG A 137 11.77 13.51 -1.99
C ARG A 137 11.56 12.66 -0.73
N THR A 138 11.23 13.27 0.40
CA THR A 138 10.94 12.54 1.64
C THR A 138 9.70 11.66 1.49
N ALA A 139 8.65 12.18 0.85
CA ALA A 139 7.45 11.41 0.56
C ALA A 139 7.74 10.19 -0.32
N ALA A 140 8.56 10.35 -1.36
CA ALA A 140 8.99 9.23 -2.19
C ALA A 140 9.80 8.19 -1.39
N ALA A 141 10.75 8.64 -0.56
CA ALA A 141 11.56 7.76 0.28
C ALA A 141 10.71 6.94 1.26
N LEU A 142 9.63 7.50 1.80
CA LEU A 142 8.69 6.79 2.68
C LEU A 142 7.91 5.67 1.97
N LEU A 143 7.80 5.68 0.64
CA LEU A 143 7.17 4.61 -0.14
C LEU A 143 8.15 3.49 -0.53
N ILE A 144 9.46 3.67 -0.40
CA ILE A 144 10.46 2.66 -0.76
C ILE A 144 10.31 1.36 0.05
N PRO A 145 10.12 1.40 1.38
CA PRO A 145 9.88 0.17 2.15
C PRO A 145 8.64 -0.59 1.69
N TYR A 146 7.57 0.13 1.34
CA TYR A 146 6.36 -0.48 0.79
C TYR A 146 6.62 -1.12 -0.58
N PHE A 147 7.36 -0.46 -1.47
CA PHE A 147 7.73 -1.02 -2.76
C PHE A 147 8.57 -2.29 -2.63
N ALA A 148 9.57 -2.29 -1.73
CA ALA A 148 10.37 -3.49 -1.44
C ALA A 148 9.50 -4.64 -0.91
N TRP A 149 8.52 -4.34 -0.04
CA TRP A 149 7.57 -5.33 0.48
C TRP A 149 6.64 -5.87 -0.63
N SER A 150 6.17 -5.01 -1.53
CA SER A 150 5.33 -5.42 -2.67
C SER A 150 6.09 -6.36 -3.62
N LEU A 151 7.34 -6.04 -3.96
CA LEU A 151 8.20 -6.92 -4.77
C LEU A 151 8.43 -8.28 -4.10
N PHE A 152 8.67 -8.29 -2.78
CA PHE A 152 8.77 -9.53 -2.02
C PHE A 152 7.45 -10.34 -2.09
N ALA A 153 6.30 -9.68 -1.91
CA ALA A 153 4.99 -10.31 -2.00
C ALA A 153 4.69 -10.84 -3.42
N THR A 154 5.18 -10.16 -4.46
CA THR A 154 5.09 -10.61 -5.86
C THR A 154 5.85 -11.91 -6.07
N VAL A 155 7.09 -12.01 -5.59
CA VAL A 155 7.88 -13.25 -5.66
C VAL A 155 7.21 -14.38 -4.88
N LEU A 156 6.70 -14.08 -3.69
CA LEU A 156 5.97 -15.04 -2.87
C LEU A 156 4.68 -15.52 -3.55
N ASN A 157 3.89 -14.61 -4.12
CA ASN A 157 2.66 -14.94 -4.87
C ASN A 157 2.96 -15.86 -6.06
N TYR A 158 3.98 -15.53 -6.86
CA TYR A 158 4.41 -16.36 -7.98
C TYR A 158 4.83 -17.76 -7.50
N SER A 159 5.65 -17.86 -6.46
CA SER A 159 6.13 -19.14 -5.93
C SER A 159 4.98 -20.00 -5.41
N VAL A 160 4.06 -19.43 -4.62
CA VAL A 160 2.90 -20.16 -4.13
C VAL A 160 1.98 -20.58 -5.27
N TRP A 161 1.75 -19.70 -6.25
CA TRP A 161 0.93 -20.05 -7.42
C TRP A 161 1.54 -21.19 -8.19
N SER A 162 2.83 -21.15 -8.53
CA SER A 162 3.51 -22.18 -9.32
C SER A 162 3.59 -23.54 -8.61
N LEU A 163 3.66 -23.56 -7.27
CA LEU A 163 3.70 -24.80 -6.48
C LEU A 163 2.31 -25.44 -6.27
N ASN A 164 1.22 -24.71 -6.55
CA ASN A 164 -0.17 -25.15 -6.30
C ASN A 164 -1.06 -25.07 -7.54
N SER A 165 -0.47 -24.96 -8.74
CA SER A 165 -1.18 -24.92 -10.03
C SER A 165 -1.35 -26.31 -10.63
#